data_e0cc4cad314ed6c27431f0f2e317b678
#
_entry.id   e0cc4cad314ed6c27431f0f2e317b678
#
_cell.length_a   1.000
_cell.length_b   1.000
_cell.length_c   1.000
_cell.angle_alpha   90.00
_cell.angle_beta   90.00
_cell.angle_gamma   90.00
#
_symmetry.space_group_name_H-M   'P 1'
#
loop_
_entity.id
_entity.type
_entity.pdbx_description
1 polymer ?
#
loop_
_entity_poly.entity_id
_entity_poly.type
_entity_poly.pdbx_seq_one_letter_code
_entity_poly.pdbx_strand_id
1 'polypeptide(L)'
;YHMKSTDELINDLKKQDQTSFLENETDYVQSGGAYLSKLLKEHHLQPGNLIRDLELERSYAYQILRGTRKPTRILLLRIGFYLQLSLSEFQRMLSICQRAILYPRNRFDAAIIYALEHNMSIDDLNDLLEEIGEPPLR
;
A
#
# COMPACT_ATOMS: atom_id res chain seq x y z
N TYR A 1 -6.07 -9.51 13.86
CA TYR A 1 -4.94 -10.20 13.21
C TYR A 1 -3.61 -9.83 13.88
N HIS A 2 -2.83 -10.85 14.25
CA HIS A 2 -1.51 -10.65 14.83
C HIS A 2 -0.45 -10.54 13.73
N MET A 3 0.31 -9.47 13.74
CA MET A 3 1.38 -9.23 12.77
C MET A 3 2.74 -9.45 13.43
N LYS A 4 3.56 -10.29 12.82
CA LYS A 4 4.91 -10.59 13.33
C LYS A 4 5.82 -9.37 13.23
N SER A 5 6.71 -9.20 14.19
CA SER A 5 7.76 -8.20 14.12
C SER A 5 8.78 -8.56 13.02
N THR A 6 9.59 -7.59 12.61
CA THR A 6 10.66 -7.83 11.63
C THR A 6 11.65 -8.88 12.11
N ASP A 7 12.04 -8.84 13.39
CA ASP A 7 12.97 -9.81 13.96
C ASP A 7 12.38 -11.22 14.01
N GLU A 8 11.11 -11.34 14.36
CA GLU A 8 10.42 -12.63 14.34
C GLU A 8 10.40 -13.22 12.93
N LEU A 9 10.11 -12.42 11.92
CA LEU A 9 10.10 -12.85 10.52
C LEU A 9 11.47 -13.33 10.06
N ILE A 10 12.54 -12.61 10.40
CA ILE A 10 13.89 -13.00 10.05
C ILE A 10 14.27 -14.33 10.71
N ASN A 11 13.93 -14.51 11.98
CA ASN A 11 14.20 -15.76 12.70
C ASN A 11 13.43 -16.93 12.10
N ASP A 12 12.15 -16.71 11.74
CA ASP A 12 11.33 -17.71 11.08
C ASP A 12 11.98 -18.16 9.76
N LEU A 13 12.40 -17.23 8.92
CA LEU A 13 13.02 -17.52 7.63
C LEU A 13 14.31 -18.31 7.76
N LYS A 14 15.08 -18.07 8.82
CA LYS A 14 16.34 -18.80 9.07
C LYS A 14 16.12 -20.26 9.48
N LYS A 15 14.95 -20.60 10.00
CA LYS A 15 14.67 -21.91 10.58
C LYS A 15 13.78 -22.79 9.71
N GLN A 16 13.20 -22.23 8.65
CA GLN A 16 12.12 -22.87 7.89
C GLN A 16 12.62 -23.56 6.63
N ASP A 17 11.88 -24.59 6.21
CA ASP A 17 11.99 -25.18 4.89
C ASP A 17 11.19 -24.35 3.87
N GLN A 18 11.20 -24.78 2.60
CA GLN A 18 10.52 -24.07 1.51
C GLN A 18 9.01 -23.98 1.72
N THR A 19 8.38 -25.03 2.26
CA THR A 19 6.92 -25.04 2.49
C THR A 19 6.54 -24.01 3.55
N SER A 20 7.29 -23.95 4.65
CA SER A 20 7.05 -22.96 5.70
C SER A 20 7.27 -21.54 5.21
N PHE A 21 8.23 -21.33 4.30
CA PHE A 21 8.44 -20.02 3.68
C PHE A 21 7.20 -19.58 2.87
N LEU A 22 6.60 -20.51 2.10
CA LEU A 22 5.38 -20.21 1.33
C LEU A 22 4.18 -19.89 2.24
N GLU A 23 4.07 -20.57 3.38
CA GLU A 23 3.05 -20.27 4.38
C GLU A 23 3.22 -18.85 4.94
N ASN A 24 4.46 -18.42 5.20
CA ASN A 24 4.74 -17.06 5.65
C ASN A 24 4.39 -16.03 4.59
N GLU A 25 4.65 -16.29 3.31
CA GLU A 25 4.24 -15.40 2.23
C GLU A 25 2.71 -15.20 2.23
N THR A 26 1.94 -16.25 2.48
CA THR A 26 0.48 -16.17 2.65
C THR A 26 0.11 -15.27 3.83
N ASP A 27 0.80 -15.41 4.98
CA ASP A 27 0.58 -14.56 6.15
C ASP A 27 0.82 -13.09 5.81
N TYR A 28 1.85 -12.77 5.04
CA TYR A 28 2.16 -11.40 4.65
C TYR A 28 1.04 -10.79 3.82
N VAL A 29 0.51 -11.53 2.84
CA VAL A 29 -0.59 -11.05 2.01
C VAL A 29 -1.85 -10.84 2.85
N GLN A 30 -2.14 -11.75 3.78
CA GLN A 30 -3.25 -11.62 4.71
C GLN A 30 -3.08 -10.40 5.62
N SER A 31 -1.86 -10.15 6.10
CA SER A 31 -1.56 -8.99 6.94
C SER A 31 -1.84 -7.68 6.21
N GLY A 32 -1.46 -7.60 4.93
CA GLY A 32 -1.73 -6.43 4.10
C GLY A 32 -3.23 -6.18 3.94
N GLY A 33 -3.99 -7.22 3.63
CA GLY A 33 -5.44 -7.12 3.49
C GLY A 33 -6.13 -6.68 4.78
N ALA A 34 -5.72 -7.27 5.91
CA ALA A 34 -6.24 -6.92 7.22
C ALA A 34 -5.92 -5.47 7.58
N TYR A 35 -4.71 -5.01 7.27
CA TYR A 35 -4.30 -3.63 7.52
C TYR A 35 -5.15 -2.64 6.70
N LEU A 36 -5.34 -2.92 5.41
CA LEU A 36 -6.15 -2.05 4.55
C LEU A 36 -7.61 -2.01 5.00
N SER A 37 -8.17 -3.16 5.40
CA SER A 37 -9.53 -3.23 5.92
C SER A 37 -9.68 -2.41 7.20
N LYS A 38 -8.69 -2.45 8.09
CA LYS A 38 -8.65 -1.65 9.30
C LYS A 38 -8.57 -0.16 8.99
N LEU A 39 -7.73 0.25 8.01
CA LEU A 39 -7.64 1.63 7.57
C LEU A 39 -8.99 2.16 7.07
N LEU A 40 -9.69 1.37 6.25
CA LEU A 40 -11.01 1.76 5.77
C LEU A 40 -11.98 2.00 6.92
N LYS A 41 -12.01 1.11 7.91
CA LYS A 41 -12.86 1.26 9.09
C LYS A 41 -12.52 2.52 9.87
N GLU A 42 -11.24 2.79 10.09
CA GLU A 42 -10.79 3.99 10.80
C GLU A 42 -11.21 5.28 10.09
N HIS A 43 -11.33 5.24 8.77
CA HIS A 43 -11.79 6.37 7.97
C HIS A 43 -13.30 6.32 7.69
N HIS A 44 -14.03 5.43 8.35
CA HIS A 44 -15.50 5.27 8.20
C HIS A 44 -15.92 4.98 6.76
N LEU A 45 -15.14 4.17 6.05
CA LEU A 45 -15.38 3.82 4.65
C LEU A 45 -15.70 2.34 4.50
N GLN A 46 -16.55 2.05 3.51
CA GLN A 46 -16.86 0.69 3.09
C GLN A 46 -16.04 0.33 1.84
N PRO A 47 -15.85 -0.97 1.57
CA PRO A 47 -15.18 -1.38 0.32
C PRO A 47 -15.80 -0.78 -0.94
N GLY A 48 -17.13 -0.61 -0.96
CA GLY A 48 -17.83 0.00 -2.08
C GLY A 48 -17.41 1.44 -2.38
N ASN A 49 -17.05 2.20 -1.33
CA ASN A 49 -16.53 3.57 -1.51
C ASN A 49 -15.20 3.54 -2.28
N LEU A 50 -14.30 2.64 -1.88
CA LEU A 50 -13.00 2.49 -2.52
C LEU A 50 -13.15 2.06 -3.99
N ILE A 51 -14.03 1.08 -4.24
CA ILE A 51 -14.30 0.58 -5.59
C ILE A 51 -14.80 1.70 -6.50
N ARG A 52 -15.78 2.47 -6.01
CA ARG A 52 -16.38 3.58 -6.79
C ARG A 52 -15.38 4.70 -7.03
N ASP A 53 -14.72 5.17 -5.98
CA ASP A 53 -13.92 6.39 -6.02
C ASP A 53 -12.57 6.19 -6.71
N LEU A 54 -12.01 4.98 -6.63
CA LEU A 54 -10.77 4.63 -7.31
C LEU A 54 -11.00 3.84 -8.60
N GLU A 55 -12.26 3.65 -8.97
CA GLU A 55 -12.63 2.94 -10.20
C GLU A 55 -11.98 1.56 -10.31
N LEU A 56 -12.10 0.78 -9.23
CA LEU A 56 -11.52 -0.56 -9.16
C LEU A 56 -12.51 -1.61 -9.66
N GLU A 57 -11.95 -2.68 -10.23
CA GLU A 57 -12.74 -3.87 -10.51
C GLU A 57 -13.12 -4.51 -9.17
N ARG A 58 -14.41 -4.83 -9.00
CA ARG A 58 -14.98 -5.25 -7.72
C ARG A 58 -14.31 -6.51 -7.14
N SER A 59 -14.13 -7.52 -7.98
CA SER A 59 -13.52 -8.78 -7.56
C SER A 59 -12.08 -8.56 -7.08
N TYR A 60 -11.32 -7.76 -7.80
CA TYR A 60 -9.95 -7.41 -7.46
C TYR A 60 -9.86 -6.72 -6.09
N ALA A 61 -10.74 -5.74 -5.85
CA ALA A 61 -10.77 -5.01 -4.58
C ALA A 61 -11.06 -5.93 -3.41
N TYR A 62 -12.05 -6.81 -3.54
CA TYR A 62 -12.38 -7.76 -2.47
C TYR A 62 -11.30 -8.80 -2.24
N GLN A 63 -10.60 -9.25 -3.28
CA GLN A 63 -9.46 -10.17 -3.12
C GLN A 63 -8.34 -9.52 -2.31
N ILE A 64 -8.05 -8.26 -2.57
CA ILE A 64 -7.05 -7.51 -1.81
C ILE A 64 -7.46 -7.38 -0.34
N LEU A 65 -8.69 -6.94 -0.09
CA LEU A 65 -9.15 -6.72 1.29
C LEU A 65 -9.30 -8.01 2.08
N ARG A 66 -9.59 -9.14 1.41
CA ARG A 66 -9.61 -10.45 2.07
C ARG A 66 -8.22 -11.05 2.28
N GLY A 67 -7.19 -10.43 1.70
CA GLY A 67 -5.82 -10.90 1.85
C GLY A 67 -5.48 -12.10 0.96
N THR A 68 -6.23 -12.32 -0.12
CA THR A 68 -5.94 -13.38 -1.08
C THR A 68 -5.16 -12.89 -2.29
N ARG A 69 -4.95 -11.58 -2.39
CA ARG A 69 -4.18 -10.97 -3.48
C ARG A 69 -3.37 -9.80 -2.97
N LYS A 70 -2.12 -9.74 -3.38
CA LYS A 70 -1.22 -8.65 -3.00
C LYS A 70 -1.55 -7.39 -3.82
N PRO A 71 -1.78 -6.23 -3.18
CA PRO A 71 -2.05 -5.00 -3.94
C PRO A 71 -0.80 -4.51 -4.66
N THR A 72 -0.98 -3.83 -5.79
CA THR A 72 0.12 -3.18 -6.49
C THR A 72 0.58 -1.95 -5.70
N ARG A 73 1.83 -1.56 -5.91
CA ARG A 73 2.36 -0.35 -5.27
C ARG A 73 1.60 0.90 -5.70
N ILE A 74 1.28 0.99 -6.99
CA ILE A 74 0.50 2.13 -7.53
C ILE A 74 -0.87 2.22 -6.85
N LEU A 75 -1.55 1.11 -6.68
CA LEU A 75 -2.85 1.11 -5.98
C LEU A 75 -2.69 1.58 -4.53
N LEU A 76 -1.67 1.11 -3.83
CA LEU A 76 -1.41 1.55 -2.45
C LEU A 76 -1.17 3.05 -2.37
N LEU A 77 -0.40 3.61 -3.30
CA LEU A 77 -0.16 5.04 -3.34
C LEU A 77 -1.45 5.82 -3.59
N ARG A 78 -2.31 5.32 -4.49
CA ARG A 78 -3.62 5.92 -4.74
C ARG A 78 -4.52 5.86 -3.51
N ILE A 79 -4.53 4.75 -2.81
CA ILE A 79 -5.27 4.59 -1.55
C ILE A 79 -4.77 5.60 -0.52
N GLY A 80 -3.46 5.76 -0.40
CA GLY A 80 -2.87 6.71 0.55
C GLY A 80 -3.32 8.14 0.32
N PHE A 81 -3.36 8.60 -0.93
CA PHE A 81 -3.87 9.92 -1.26
C PHE A 81 -5.38 10.02 -1.01
N TYR A 82 -6.12 8.97 -1.34
CA TYR A 82 -7.56 8.93 -1.10
C TYR A 82 -7.90 9.07 0.39
N LEU A 83 -7.15 8.38 1.24
CA LEU A 83 -7.32 8.44 2.70
C LEU A 83 -6.61 9.63 3.34
N GLN A 84 -5.86 10.41 2.58
CA GLN A 84 -5.08 11.55 3.06
C GLN A 84 -4.09 11.17 4.17
N LEU A 85 -3.38 10.08 3.94
CA LEU A 85 -2.38 9.59 4.89
C LEU A 85 -1.15 10.50 4.92
N SER A 86 -0.49 10.57 6.07
CA SER A 86 0.80 11.24 6.23
C SER A 86 1.92 10.42 5.57
N LEU A 87 3.10 11.03 5.40
CA LEU A 87 4.25 10.30 4.86
C LEU A 87 4.59 9.06 5.70
N SER A 88 4.59 9.17 7.02
CA SER A 88 4.88 8.03 7.89
C SER A 88 3.84 6.92 7.74
N GLU A 89 2.58 7.27 7.55
CA GLU A 89 1.51 6.31 7.30
C GLU A 89 1.64 5.64 5.94
N PHE A 90 2.04 6.38 4.91
CA PHE A 90 2.38 5.81 3.60
C PHE A 90 3.48 4.76 3.72
N GLN A 91 4.57 5.10 4.40
CA GLN A 91 5.71 4.19 4.58
C GLN A 91 5.29 2.92 5.32
N ARG A 92 4.48 3.07 6.36
CA ARG A 92 3.96 1.93 7.10
C ARG A 92 3.07 1.04 6.24
N MET A 93 2.16 1.63 5.48
CA MET A 93 1.27 0.89 4.59
C MET A 93 2.05 0.11 3.54
N LEU A 94 3.02 0.75 2.89
CA LEU A 94 3.86 0.11 1.89
C LEU A 94 4.65 -1.05 2.48
N SER A 95 5.24 -0.84 3.65
CA SER A 95 6.02 -1.86 4.35
C SER A 95 5.16 -3.07 4.73
N ILE A 96 3.99 -2.83 5.32
CA ILE A 96 3.07 -3.91 5.74
C ILE A 96 2.59 -4.70 4.52
N CYS A 97 2.32 -4.03 3.42
CA CYS A 97 1.87 -4.67 2.17
C CYS A 97 3.04 -5.20 1.33
N GLN A 98 4.25 -5.21 1.87
CA GLN A 98 5.45 -5.74 1.21
C GLN A 98 5.76 -5.10 -0.13
N ARG A 99 5.58 -3.80 -0.19
CA ARG A 99 6.03 -2.98 -1.32
C ARG A 99 7.14 -2.06 -0.84
N ALA A 100 8.00 -1.66 -1.78
CA ALA A 100 9.10 -0.75 -1.47
C ALA A 100 8.57 0.56 -0.90
N ILE A 101 9.16 1.02 0.20
CA ILE A 101 8.83 2.32 0.79
C ILE A 101 9.28 3.43 -0.17
N LEU A 102 8.75 4.63 0.03
CA LEU A 102 9.14 5.80 -0.76
C LEU A 102 10.60 6.15 -0.47
N TYR A 103 11.39 6.26 -1.53
CA TYR A 103 12.83 6.51 -1.43
C TYR A 103 13.16 7.88 -2.06
N PRO A 104 13.72 8.83 -1.27
CA PRO A 104 13.90 10.20 -1.75
C PRO A 104 14.80 10.37 -2.97
N ARG A 105 15.67 9.42 -3.24
CA ARG A 105 16.57 9.48 -4.39
C ARG A 105 15.97 8.92 -5.67
N ASN A 106 14.81 8.28 -5.57
CA ASN A 106 14.04 7.87 -6.73
C ASN A 106 13.19 9.05 -7.17
N ARG A 107 13.25 9.41 -8.44
CA ARG A 107 12.58 10.61 -8.96
C ARG A 107 11.06 10.58 -8.81
N PHE A 108 10.45 9.45 -9.13
CA PHE A 108 9.01 9.24 -8.95
C PHE A 108 8.62 9.36 -7.47
N ASP A 109 9.34 8.65 -6.61
CA ASP A 109 9.07 8.66 -5.17
C ASP A 109 9.30 10.04 -4.56
N ALA A 110 10.33 10.75 -5.02
CA ALA A 110 10.63 12.11 -4.54
C ALA A 110 9.48 13.07 -4.85
N ALA A 111 8.85 12.94 -6.01
CA ALA A 111 7.68 13.75 -6.36
C ALA A 111 6.51 13.48 -5.42
N ILE A 112 6.30 12.21 -5.05
CA ILE A 112 5.24 11.85 -4.09
C ILE A 112 5.53 12.43 -2.72
N ILE A 113 6.76 12.30 -2.24
CA ILE A 113 7.17 12.87 -0.94
C ILE A 113 6.96 14.38 -0.95
N TYR A 114 7.37 15.06 -2.02
CA TYR A 114 7.15 16.50 -2.18
C TYR A 114 5.67 16.85 -2.10
N ALA A 115 4.82 16.09 -2.80
CA ALA A 115 3.38 16.32 -2.77
C ALA A 115 2.80 16.18 -1.37
N LEU A 116 3.25 15.17 -0.61
CA LEU A 116 2.79 14.98 0.77
C LEU A 116 3.23 16.12 1.69
N GLU A 117 4.46 16.60 1.53
CA GLU A 117 4.98 17.70 2.33
C GLU A 117 4.29 19.04 2.02
N HIS A 118 3.78 19.20 0.81
CA HIS A 118 3.12 20.43 0.36
C HIS A 118 1.60 20.30 0.31
N ASN A 119 1.04 19.24 0.85
CA ASN A 119 -0.41 18.98 0.87
C ASN A 119 -1.07 19.07 -0.51
N MET A 120 -0.38 18.59 -1.53
CA MET A 120 -0.89 18.57 -2.90
C MET A 120 -1.98 17.51 -3.05
N SER A 121 -2.97 17.78 -3.90
CA SER A 121 -3.95 16.77 -4.31
C SER A 121 -3.29 15.74 -5.24
N ILE A 122 -3.97 14.60 -5.43
CA ILE A 122 -3.49 13.60 -6.39
C ILE A 122 -3.49 14.16 -7.82
N ASP A 123 -4.44 15.03 -8.15
CA ASP A 123 -4.51 15.66 -9.47
C ASP A 123 -3.30 16.58 -9.70
N ASP A 124 -2.96 17.39 -8.72
CA ASP A 124 -1.78 18.25 -8.79
C ASP A 124 -0.48 17.43 -8.86
N LEU A 125 -0.41 16.34 -8.11
CA LEU A 125 0.73 15.42 -8.19
C LEU A 125 0.84 14.79 -9.59
N ASN A 126 -0.27 14.37 -10.18
CA ASN A 126 -0.26 13.79 -11.52
C ASN A 126 0.21 14.80 -12.57
N ASP A 127 -0.17 16.06 -12.43
CA ASP A 127 0.34 17.13 -13.29
C ASP A 127 1.86 17.30 -13.13
N LEU A 128 2.35 17.28 -11.89
CA LEU A 128 3.78 17.34 -11.61
C LEU A 128 4.52 16.13 -12.21
N LEU A 129 3.99 14.92 -12.04
CA LEU A 129 4.59 13.72 -12.60
C LEU A 129 4.71 13.78 -14.12
N GLU A 130 3.66 14.24 -14.81
CA GLU A 130 3.71 14.45 -16.25
C GLU A 130 4.78 15.47 -16.64
N GLU A 131 4.85 16.57 -15.91
CA GLU A 131 5.82 17.64 -16.18
C GLU A 131 7.27 17.14 -16.08
N ILE A 132 7.56 16.26 -15.13
CA ILE A 132 8.91 15.71 -14.96
C ILE A 132 9.16 14.42 -15.75
N GLY A 133 8.20 13.99 -16.56
CA GLY A 133 8.34 12.82 -17.42
C GLY A 133 8.18 11.48 -16.70
N GLU A 134 7.49 11.47 -15.58
CA GLU A 134 7.17 10.25 -14.82
C GLU A 134 5.72 9.83 -15.04
N PRO A 135 5.40 8.52 -14.94
CA PRO A 135 4.02 8.07 -15.11
C PRO A 135 3.13 8.57 -13.97
N PRO A 136 1.88 9.00 -14.27
CA PRO A 136 0.96 9.44 -13.23
C PRO A 136 0.41 8.27 -12.41
N LEU A 137 -0.17 8.59 -11.26
CA LEU A 137 -0.89 7.64 -10.41
C LEU A 137 -2.31 7.45 -10.95
N ARG A 138 -2.48 6.42 -11.76
CA ARG A 138 -3.78 6.08 -12.35
C ARG A 138 -3.99 4.59 -12.45
#